data_67d4da0bd2a67fbc45c7251de3eeaf51
#
_entry.id   67d4da0bd2a67fbc45c7251de3eeaf51
#
_cell.length_a   1.000
_cell.length_b   1.000
_cell.length_c   1.000
_cell.angle_alpha   90.00
_cell.angle_beta   90.00
_cell.angle_gamma   90.00
#
_symmetry.space_group_name_H-M   'P 1'
#
loop_
_entity.id
_entity.type
_entity.pdbx_description
1 polymer ?
#
loop_
_entity_poly.entity_id
_entity_poly.type
_entity_poly.pdbx_seq_one_letter_code
_entity_poly.pdbx_strand_id
1 'polypeptide(L)'
;MLEAALLERLRTAVGEDGLITAPAAMQTYACDGLTGRRVSPAAVVLPLSTEQVAQVVRACTEANVPFVARGAGTGLSGGALPVADGVVVGLSRMRAILDIDLENQQVTVQPGVTNLEVSKAVRPLGYFYAPDPSSQQVCTIGGNVAENSGGAHCLKYGFTTHHVLGATFVTARGQVAHLGGSVRDAAGYDLLGVVIGSEGTLGVVTEIVLRIVRVPESTETVLAAFSTMGDAGEAVSRIIAAGITPAAIEMMDRLAIQACEKIVHAGYPDCGAALIVELDGPSVESGEFLRQVIDICGASGATETRVAASEAERALIWKARKAAFASMGRISPSYYVQDGVIPRTRLRDVLESIGTLSARYGLRVANVFHAGDGNLHPLVLYDNAEPGAGERALELAGLILESCITAGGSITGEHGVGSDKACYMPKMFSPGSIAVMGRVRDAFDPGDLCNPGKALPTPRLCGEVPGMYRPHAIETAGLAERL
;
A
#
# COMPACT_ATOMS: atom_id res chain seq x y z
N MET A 1 -15.18 -9.34 -25.81
CA MET A 1 -16.45 -9.66 -25.08
C MET A 1 -16.38 -11.10 -24.63
N LEU A 2 -16.84 -11.38 -23.41
CA LEU A 2 -16.87 -12.76 -22.89
C LEU A 2 -17.91 -13.60 -23.66
N GLU A 3 -17.63 -14.90 -23.77
CA GLU A 3 -18.57 -15.85 -24.34
C GLU A 3 -19.83 -15.96 -23.48
N ALA A 4 -21.00 -16.16 -24.14
CA ALA A 4 -22.28 -16.26 -23.46
C ALA A 4 -22.31 -17.41 -22.42
N ALA A 5 -21.63 -18.52 -22.70
CA ALA A 5 -21.50 -19.65 -21.78
C ALA A 5 -20.78 -19.29 -20.49
N LEU A 6 -19.70 -18.49 -20.57
CA LEU A 6 -18.99 -18.01 -19.38
C LEU A 6 -19.86 -17.04 -18.58
N LEU A 7 -20.52 -16.08 -19.24
CA LEU A 7 -21.42 -15.14 -18.58
C LEU A 7 -22.54 -15.85 -17.80
N GLU A 8 -23.10 -16.92 -18.36
CA GLU A 8 -24.12 -17.71 -17.67
C GLU A 8 -23.59 -18.46 -16.46
N ARG A 9 -22.39 -19.00 -16.56
CA ARG A 9 -21.70 -19.63 -15.41
C ARG A 9 -21.39 -18.62 -14.30
N LEU A 10 -20.92 -17.44 -14.66
CA LEU A 10 -20.69 -16.36 -13.70
C LEU A 10 -21.98 -15.93 -13.02
N ARG A 11 -23.07 -15.78 -13.80
CA ARG A 11 -24.41 -15.48 -13.28
C ARG A 11 -24.91 -16.55 -12.31
N THR A 12 -24.73 -17.81 -12.66
CA THR A 12 -25.11 -18.94 -11.80
C THR A 12 -24.31 -18.93 -10.48
N ALA A 13 -23.03 -18.56 -10.53
CA ALA A 13 -22.15 -18.54 -9.34
C ALA A 13 -22.51 -17.42 -8.37
N VAL A 14 -22.81 -16.19 -8.83
CA VAL A 14 -22.97 -15.02 -7.97
C VAL A 14 -24.40 -14.45 -7.94
N GLY A 15 -25.33 -14.98 -8.74
CA GLY A 15 -26.69 -14.46 -8.93
C GLY A 15 -26.73 -13.21 -9.83
N GLU A 16 -27.94 -12.80 -10.22
CA GLU A 16 -28.15 -11.61 -11.08
C GLU A 16 -27.57 -10.34 -10.44
N ASP A 17 -27.82 -10.11 -9.16
CA ASP A 17 -27.34 -8.94 -8.42
C ASP A 17 -25.81 -8.94 -8.20
N GLY A 18 -25.17 -10.06 -8.44
CA GLY A 18 -23.72 -10.24 -8.30
C GLY A 18 -22.95 -10.07 -9.61
N LEU A 19 -23.60 -9.97 -10.78
CA LEU A 19 -22.95 -9.85 -12.09
C LEU A 19 -23.22 -8.47 -12.70
N ILE A 20 -22.16 -7.72 -12.99
CA ILE A 20 -22.20 -6.40 -13.62
C ILE A 20 -21.59 -6.51 -15.02
N THR A 21 -22.39 -6.24 -16.05
CA THR A 21 -21.97 -6.22 -17.47
C THR A 21 -22.31 -4.88 -18.15
N ALA A 22 -23.10 -4.02 -17.48
CA ALA A 22 -23.44 -2.71 -18.01
C ALA A 22 -22.21 -1.79 -18.08
N PRO A 23 -21.83 -1.25 -19.26
CA PRO A 23 -20.61 -0.46 -19.43
C PRO A 23 -20.49 0.72 -18.46
N ALA A 24 -21.60 1.45 -18.21
CA ALA A 24 -21.61 2.58 -17.29
C ALA A 24 -21.29 2.15 -15.83
N ALA A 25 -21.80 1.01 -15.36
CA ALA A 25 -21.54 0.49 -14.04
C ALA A 25 -20.09 -0.04 -13.91
N MET A 26 -19.55 -0.64 -14.97
CA MET A 26 -18.16 -1.13 -14.98
C MET A 26 -17.11 0.00 -14.89
N GLN A 27 -17.48 1.25 -15.26
CA GLN A 27 -16.55 2.39 -15.15
C GLN A 27 -16.05 2.65 -13.71
N THR A 28 -16.82 2.28 -12.69
CA THR A 28 -16.39 2.40 -11.28
C THR A 28 -15.25 1.45 -10.92
N TYR A 29 -15.02 0.44 -11.75
CA TYR A 29 -13.96 -0.56 -11.58
C TYR A 29 -12.80 -0.35 -12.57
N ALA A 30 -12.88 0.64 -13.46
CA ALA A 30 -11.92 0.83 -14.55
C ALA A 30 -10.56 1.38 -14.11
N CYS A 31 -10.41 1.87 -12.89
CA CYS A 31 -9.14 2.34 -12.31
C CYS A 31 -9.07 1.98 -10.83
N ASP A 32 -7.89 2.08 -10.26
CA ASP A 32 -7.64 2.07 -8.82
C ASP A 32 -7.17 3.48 -8.36
N GLY A 33 -6.42 3.57 -7.25
CA GLY A 33 -5.87 4.83 -6.76
C GLY A 33 -4.81 5.44 -7.70
N LEU A 34 -4.22 4.67 -8.60
CA LEU A 34 -3.39 5.16 -9.70
C LEU A 34 -4.29 5.69 -10.83
N THR A 35 -4.88 6.85 -10.63
CA THR A 35 -5.96 7.40 -11.47
C THR A 35 -5.57 7.74 -12.90
N GLY A 36 -4.26 7.83 -13.19
CA GLY A 36 -3.72 8.09 -14.53
C GLY A 36 -3.90 6.94 -15.53
N ARG A 37 -4.26 5.75 -15.06
CA ARG A 37 -4.48 4.57 -15.91
C ARG A 37 -5.91 4.06 -15.76
N ARG A 38 -6.55 3.75 -16.91
CA ARG A 38 -7.92 3.22 -16.95
C ARG A 38 -8.03 2.07 -17.93
N VAL A 39 -8.64 0.98 -17.49
CA VAL A 39 -8.93 -0.21 -18.32
C VAL A 39 -10.34 -0.70 -17.96
N SER A 40 -11.24 -0.80 -18.94
CA SER A 40 -12.57 -1.35 -18.71
C SER A 40 -12.49 -2.88 -18.67
N PRO A 41 -12.98 -3.56 -17.62
CA PRO A 41 -13.07 -5.02 -17.60
C PRO A 41 -14.15 -5.51 -18.56
N ALA A 42 -14.13 -6.80 -18.89
CA ALA A 42 -15.18 -7.43 -19.67
C ALA A 42 -16.45 -7.73 -18.84
N ALA A 43 -16.28 -7.99 -17.54
CA ALA A 43 -17.36 -8.12 -16.55
C ALA A 43 -16.81 -7.89 -15.14
N VAL A 44 -17.73 -7.61 -14.20
CA VAL A 44 -17.44 -7.56 -12.77
C VAL A 44 -18.36 -8.54 -12.04
N VAL A 45 -17.81 -9.35 -11.14
CA VAL A 45 -18.58 -10.24 -10.26
C VAL A 45 -18.38 -9.85 -8.81
N LEU A 46 -19.45 -9.96 -8.03
CA LEU A 46 -19.49 -9.58 -6.61
C LEU A 46 -19.93 -10.78 -5.76
N PRO A 47 -19.03 -11.72 -5.46
CA PRO A 47 -19.34 -12.90 -4.66
C PRO A 47 -19.66 -12.54 -3.20
N LEU A 48 -20.37 -13.45 -2.50
CA LEU A 48 -20.76 -13.36 -1.10
C LEU A 48 -20.03 -14.38 -0.21
N SER A 49 -19.40 -15.40 -0.82
CA SER A 49 -18.76 -16.50 -0.08
C SER A 49 -17.53 -17.04 -0.79
N THR A 50 -16.71 -17.78 -0.04
CA THR A 50 -15.54 -18.51 -0.57
C THR A 50 -15.92 -19.46 -1.70
N GLU A 51 -17.05 -20.16 -1.59
CA GLU A 51 -17.55 -21.10 -2.61
C GLU A 51 -17.89 -20.37 -3.91
N GLN A 52 -18.51 -19.20 -3.83
CA GLN A 52 -18.81 -18.37 -5.01
C GLN A 52 -17.53 -17.88 -5.68
N VAL A 53 -16.53 -17.43 -4.89
CA VAL A 53 -15.21 -17.08 -5.44
C VAL A 53 -14.58 -18.27 -6.15
N ALA A 54 -14.60 -19.45 -5.53
CA ALA A 54 -14.03 -20.66 -6.12
C ALA A 54 -14.75 -21.07 -7.43
N GLN A 55 -16.07 -20.92 -7.51
CA GLN A 55 -16.85 -21.17 -8.73
C GLN A 55 -16.49 -20.17 -9.83
N VAL A 56 -16.39 -18.89 -9.51
CA VAL A 56 -16.00 -17.82 -10.45
C VAL A 56 -14.60 -18.08 -10.99
N VAL A 57 -13.62 -18.34 -10.12
CA VAL A 57 -12.24 -18.60 -10.53
C VAL A 57 -12.17 -19.82 -11.45
N ARG A 58 -12.83 -20.94 -11.10
CA ARG A 58 -12.89 -22.12 -11.99
C ARG A 58 -13.51 -21.79 -13.34
N ALA A 59 -14.59 -21.02 -13.37
CA ALA A 59 -15.24 -20.63 -14.62
C ALA A 59 -14.30 -19.82 -15.52
N CYS A 60 -13.56 -18.87 -14.96
CA CYS A 60 -12.57 -18.06 -15.67
C CYS A 60 -11.40 -18.92 -16.16
N THR A 61 -10.84 -19.77 -15.29
CA THR A 61 -9.68 -20.62 -15.63
C THR A 61 -10.01 -21.63 -16.74
N GLU A 62 -11.16 -22.29 -16.67
CA GLU A 62 -11.60 -23.24 -17.72
C GLU A 62 -11.91 -22.55 -19.05
N ALA A 63 -12.34 -21.28 -19.02
CA ALA A 63 -12.54 -20.46 -20.20
C ALA A 63 -11.26 -19.74 -20.70
N ASN A 64 -10.14 -19.92 -20.02
CA ASN A 64 -8.86 -19.22 -20.27
C ASN A 64 -9.06 -17.68 -20.29
N VAL A 65 -9.83 -17.15 -19.34
CA VAL A 65 -10.11 -15.71 -19.18
C VAL A 65 -9.41 -15.21 -17.92
N PRO A 66 -8.59 -14.15 -18.01
CA PRO A 66 -7.91 -13.57 -16.85
C PRO A 66 -8.90 -12.95 -15.87
N PHE A 67 -8.53 -12.94 -14.59
CA PHE A 67 -9.31 -12.31 -13.53
C PHE A 67 -8.45 -11.50 -12.59
N VAL A 68 -9.05 -10.47 -12.00
CA VAL A 68 -8.39 -9.54 -11.07
C VAL A 68 -9.22 -9.46 -9.80
N ALA A 69 -8.66 -9.90 -8.68
CA ALA A 69 -9.28 -9.70 -7.37
C ALA A 69 -9.22 -8.22 -6.99
N ARG A 70 -10.31 -7.67 -6.42
CA ARG A 70 -10.39 -6.26 -6.06
C ARG A 70 -11.09 -6.06 -4.72
N GLY A 71 -10.41 -5.36 -3.81
CA GLY A 71 -11.01 -4.77 -2.62
C GLY A 71 -11.67 -3.42 -2.93
N ALA A 72 -11.32 -2.38 -2.20
CA ALA A 72 -11.81 -1.02 -2.44
C ALA A 72 -11.15 -0.30 -3.64
N GLY A 73 -10.01 -0.80 -4.14
CA GLY A 73 -9.26 -0.16 -5.23
C GLY A 73 -8.55 1.11 -4.81
N THR A 74 -8.08 1.20 -3.57
CA THR A 74 -7.33 2.34 -3.04
C THR A 74 -5.82 2.26 -3.31
N GLY A 75 -5.33 1.11 -3.83
CA GLY A 75 -3.91 0.91 -4.17
C GLY A 75 -3.39 1.93 -5.19
N LEU A 76 -2.11 2.31 -5.06
CA LEU A 76 -1.47 3.38 -5.83
C LEU A 76 -0.47 2.86 -6.87
N SER A 77 -0.35 1.53 -7.03
CA SER A 77 0.61 0.88 -7.94
C SER A 77 -0.03 0.25 -9.19
N GLY A 78 -1.35 0.35 -9.35
CA GLY A 78 -2.07 -0.32 -10.43
C GLY A 78 -2.28 -1.82 -10.18
N GLY A 79 -2.15 -2.29 -8.93
CA GLY A 79 -2.35 -3.68 -8.53
C GLY A 79 -3.77 -4.18 -8.79
N ALA A 80 -4.78 -3.34 -8.53
CA ALA A 80 -6.20 -3.65 -8.77
C ALA A 80 -6.73 -3.17 -10.13
N LEU A 81 -5.85 -2.69 -11.02
CA LEU A 81 -6.24 -2.27 -12.38
C LEU A 81 -6.74 -3.47 -13.18
N PRO A 82 -7.94 -3.40 -13.80
CA PRO A 82 -8.48 -4.50 -14.59
C PRO A 82 -7.62 -4.88 -15.79
N VAL A 83 -7.91 -6.06 -16.35
CA VAL A 83 -7.47 -6.49 -17.68
C VAL A 83 -8.63 -6.35 -18.66
N ALA A 84 -8.39 -5.83 -19.87
CA ALA A 84 -9.43 -5.45 -20.84
C ALA A 84 -10.41 -6.56 -21.16
N ASP A 85 -9.93 -7.80 -21.36
CA ASP A 85 -10.76 -8.96 -21.64
C ASP A 85 -10.99 -9.86 -20.41
N GLY A 86 -10.69 -9.34 -19.22
CA GLY A 86 -10.75 -10.04 -17.95
C GLY A 86 -11.99 -9.75 -17.12
N VAL A 87 -12.14 -10.55 -16.07
CA VAL A 87 -13.22 -10.43 -15.06
C VAL A 87 -12.65 -9.81 -13.78
N VAL A 88 -13.30 -8.77 -13.26
CA VAL A 88 -13.00 -8.26 -11.92
C VAL A 88 -13.79 -9.06 -10.89
N VAL A 89 -13.11 -9.63 -9.90
CA VAL A 89 -13.70 -10.29 -8.73
C VAL A 89 -13.72 -9.30 -7.57
N GLY A 90 -14.81 -8.55 -7.46
CA GLY A 90 -14.98 -7.54 -6.42
C GLY A 90 -15.45 -8.15 -5.10
N LEU A 91 -14.65 -8.01 -4.03
CA LEU A 91 -14.89 -8.65 -2.74
C LEU A 91 -15.68 -7.78 -1.76
N SER A 92 -16.21 -6.65 -2.20
CA SER A 92 -16.90 -5.66 -1.36
C SER A 92 -18.16 -6.16 -0.66
N ARG A 93 -18.78 -7.25 -1.14
CA ARG A 93 -19.95 -7.89 -0.51
C ARG A 93 -19.57 -8.89 0.58
N MET A 94 -18.32 -9.33 0.64
CA MET A 94 -17.77 -10.22 1.67
C MET A 94 -17.22 -9.37 2.83
N ARG A 95 -18.09 -8.85 3.69
CA ARG A 95 -17.72 -7.84 4.71
C ARG A 95 -18.19 -8.18 6.14
N ALA A 96 -18.29 -9.45 6.45
CA ALA A 96 -18.63 -9.89 7.80
C ALA A 96 -17.37 -9.99 8.69
N ILE A 97 -17.52 -9.56 9.96
CA ILE A 97 -16.63 -9.98 11.04
C ILE A 97 -17.21 -11.30 11.53
N LEU A 98 -16.45 -12.39 11.35
CA LEU A 98 -16.94 -13.75 11.55
C LEU A 98 -16.81 -14.20 13.00
N ASP A 99 -15.72 -13.80 13.66
CA ASP A 99 -15.41 -14.17 15.04
C ASP A 99 -14.51 -13.14 15.71
N ILE A 100 -14.63 -12.98 17.04
CA ILE A 100 -13.74 -12.16 17.89
C ILE A 100 -13.33 -13.01 19.08
N ASP A 101 -12.11 -13.53 19.05
CA ASP A 101 -11.51 -14.35 20.09
C ASP A 101 -10.54 -13.51 20.95
N LEU A 102 -11.02 -12.99 22.07
CA LEU A 102 -10.21 -12.15 22.95
C LEU A 102 -9.19 -12.95 23.76
N GLU A 103 -9.43 -14.23 24.02
CA GLU A 103 -8.51 -15.08 24.77
C GLU A 103 -7.23 -15.30 23.96
N ASN A 104 -7.37 -15.51 22.66
CA ASN A 104 -6.24 -15.67 21.73
C ASN A 104 -5.83 -14.33 21.05
N GLN A 105 -6.53 -13.23 21.37
CA GLN A 105 -6.27 -11.90 20.78
C GLN A 105 -6.35 -11.90 19.24
N GLN A 106 -7.45 -12.45 18.72
CA GLN A 106 -7.66 -12.64 17.29
C GLN A 106 -9.04 -12.14 16.87
N VAL A 107 -9.16 -11.82 15.60
CA VAL A 107 -10.42 -11.54 14.93
C VAL A 107 -10.40 -12.19 13.54
N THR A 108 -11.47 -12.90 13.21
CA THR A 108 -11.63 -13.51 11.87
C THR A 108 -12.59 -12.66 11.06
N VAL A 109 -12.16 -12.26 9.87
CA VAL A 109 -12.92 -11.36 9.01
C VAL A 109 -12.96 -11.82 7.57
N GLN A 110 -13.99 -11.40 6.84
CA GLN A 110 -14.04 -11.49 5.39
C GLN A 110 -13.22 -10.36 4.73
N PRO A 111 -12.72 -10.53 3.49
CA PRO A 111 -11.76 -9.63 2.85
C PRO A 111 -12.29 -8.23 2.57
N GLY A 112 -13.61 -8.04 2.46
CA GLY A 112 -14.26 -6.76 2.20
C GLY A 112 -14.52 -5.90 3.45
N VAL A 113 -14.20 -6.39 4.66
CA VAL A 113 -14.21 -5.57 5.88
C VAL A 113 -13.16 -4.48 5.74
N THR A 114 -13.50 -3.22 6.07
CA THR A 114 -12.52 -2.14 6.02
C THR A 114 -11.55 -2.23 7.20
N ASN A 115 -10.33 -1.76 6.99
CA ASN A 115 -9.28 -1.77 8.03
C ASN A 115 -9.78 -1.12 9.33
N LEU A 116 -10.40 0.06 9.24
CA LEU A 116 -10.91 0.78 10.41
C LEU A 116 -12.10 0.08 11.08
N GLU A 117 -12.95 -0.66 10.33
CA GLU A 117 -14.07 -1.43 10.92
C GLU A 117 -13.57 -2.48 11.90
N VAL A 118 -12.43 -3.12 11.64
CA VAL A 118 -11.82 -4.08 12.58
C VAL A 118 -11.49 -3.39 13.90
N SER A 119 -10.76 -2.27 13.86
CA SER A 119 -10.43 -1.52 15.08
C SER A 119 -11.66 -0.99 15.81
N LYS A 120 -12.69 -0.52 15.08
CA LYS A 120 -13.96 -0.08 15.68
C LYS A 120 -14.69 -1.20 16.41
N ALA A 121 -14.67 -2.41 15.86
CA ALA A 121 -15.35 -3.57 16.46
C ALA A 121 -14.68 -4.00 17.77
N VAL A 122 -13.34 -3.96 17.85
CA VAL A 122 -12.60 -4.45 19.02
C VAL A 122 -12.22 -3.35 20.02
N ARG A 123 -12.33 -2.06 19.67
CA ARG A 123 -11.99 -0.93 20.56
C ARG A 123 -12.79 -0.90 21.86
N PRO A 124 -14.12 -1.13 21.87
CA PRO A 124 -14.89 -1.22 23.12
C PRO A 124 -14.47 -2.37 24.04
N LEU A 125 -13.74 -3.35 23.48
CA LEU A 125 -13.21 -4.51 24.20
C LEU A 125 -11.78 -4.30 24.70
N GLY A 126 -11.20 -3.10 24.49
CA GLY A 126 -9.86 -2.73 24.92
C GLY A 126 -8.75 -3.15 23.94
N TYR A 127 -9.08 -3.41 22.67
CA TYR A 127 -8.14 -3.83 21.63
C TYR A 127 -8.21 -2.95 20.39
N PHE A 128 -7.23 -3.07 19.50
CA PHE A 128 -7.23 -2.45 18.17
C PHE A 128 -6.43 -3.31 17.18
N TYR A 129 -6.65 -3.07 15.89
CA TYR A 129 -5.85 -3.60 14.79
C TYR A 129 -4.78 -2.57 14.43
N ALA A 130 -3.51 -2.95 14.57
CA ALA A 130 -2.42 -1.97 14.56
C ALA A 130 -2.04 -1.41 13.18
N PRO A 131 -1.98 -2.19 12.07
CA PRO A 131 -1.72 -1.62 10.76
C PRO A 131 -2.77 -0.59 10.37
N ASP A 132 -2.34 0.66 10.08
CA ASP A 132 -3.24 1.79 9.88
C ASP A 132 -2.90 2.61 8.61
N PRO A 133 -2.99 2.01 7.41
CA PRO A 133 -2.73 2.74 6.18
C PRO A 133 -3.57 4.02 6.11
N SER A 134 -3.07 5.06 5.44
CA SER A 134 -3.75 6.35 5.33
C SER A 134 -5.18 6.22 4.77
N SER A 135 -5.44 5.18 3.99
CA SER A 135 -6.75 4.83 3.42
C SER A 135 -7.63 3.96 4.33
N GLN A 136 -7.28 3.74 5.61
CA GLN A 136 -7.94 2.78 6.53
C GLN A 136 -9.47 2.89 6.62
N GLN A 137 -10.04 4.06 6.32
CA GLN A 137 -11.50 4.28 6.31
C GLN A 137 -12.19 3.56 5.14
N VAL A 138 -11.46 3.25 4.07
CA VAL A 138 -11.99 2.74 2.80
C VAL A 138 -11.30 1.45 2.38
N CYS A 139 -9.96 1.33 2.56
CA CYS A 139 -9.23 0.12 2.16
C CYS A 139 -9.73 -1.09 2.94
N THR A 140 -9.72 -2.25 2.28
CA THR A 140 -10.24 -3.50 2.84
C THR A 140 -9.11 -4.40 3.33
N ILE A 141 -9.41 -5.26 4.29
CA ILE A 141 -8.44 -6.22 4.85
C ILE A 141 -7.87 -7.14 3.76
N GLY A 142 -8.70 -7.61 2.82
CA GLY A 142 -8.20 -8.41 1.69
C GLY A 142 -7.23 -7.65 0.79
N GLY A 143 -7.46 -6.34 0.59
CA GLY A 143 -6.52 -5.46 -0.10
C GLY A 143 -5.23 -5.25 0.70
N ASN A 144 -5.34 -5.07 2.03
CA ASN A 144 -4.16 -4.95 2.89
C ASN A 144 -3.30 -6.22 2.87
N VAL A 145 -3.92 -7.41 2.84
CA VAL A 145 -3.20 -8.69 2.69
C VAL A 145 -2.52 -8.78 1.33
N ALA A 146 -3.23 -8.42 0.25
CA ALA A 146 -2.68 -8.50 -1.11
C ALA A 146 -1.45 -7.60 -1.30
N GLU A 147 -1.46 -6.38 -0.74
CA GLU A 147 -0.37 -5.40 -0.87
C GLU A 147 0.66 -5.50 0.27
N ASN A 148 0.40 -6.27 1.34
CA ASN A 148 1.14 -6.20 2.61
C ASN A 148 1.18 -4.76 3.15
N SER A 149 0.02 -4.10 3.19
CA SER A 149 -0.08 -2.68 3.52
C SER A 149 0.53 -2.33 4.87
N GLY A 150 1.10 -1.15 4.95
CA GLY A 150 1.71 -0.58 6.15
C GLY A 150 0.85 0.51 6.80
N GLY A 151 1.50 1.62 7.13
CA GLY A 151 0.92 2.79 7.76
C GLY A 151 1.87 3.44 8.76
N ALA A 152 1.41 4.49 9.44
CA ALA A 152 2.22 5.30 10.33
C ALA A 152 2.82 4.52 11.52
N HIS A 153 2.12 3.48 11.97
CA HIS A 153 2.50 2.71 13.16
C HIS A 153 3.36 1.46 12.87
N CYS A 154 3.80 1.27 11.62
CA CYS A 154 4.60 0.11 11.21
C CYS A 154 5.96 0.02 11.90
N LEU A 155 6.57 1.15 12.28
CA LEU A 155 7.83 1.17 12.99
C LEU A 155 7.81 0.30 14.26
N LYS A 156 6.77 0.39 15.05
CA LYS A 156 6.61 -0.37 16.31
C LYS A 156 5.85 -1.68 16.13
N TYR A 157 4.75 -1.64 15.39
CA TYR A 157 3.81 -2.74 15.33
C TYR A 157 4.02 -3.66 14.12
N GLY A 158 4.71 -3.18 13.10
CA GLY A 158 4.94 -3.92 11.86
C GLY A 158 3.82 -3.78 10.84
N PHE A 159 4.03 -4.38 9.69
CA PHE A 159 3.13 -4.41 8.54
C PHE A 159 2.03 -5.46 8.68
N THR A 160 1.12 -5.52 7.72
CA THR A 160 0.02 -6.51 7.66
C THR A 160 0.52 -7.94 7.88
N THR A 161 1.66 -8.33 7.31
CA THR A 161 2.26 -9.67 7.47
C THR A 161 2.53 -10.07 8.92
N HIS A 162 2.78 -9.10 9.81
CA HIS A 162 3.01 -9.37 11.24
C HIS A 162 1.71 -9.58 12.03
N HIS A 163 0.56 -9.32 11.41
CA HIS A 163 -0.76 -9.37 12.03
C HIS A 163 -1.70 -10.39 11.39
N VAL A 164 -1.37 -10.96 10.26
CA VAL A 164 -2.14 -12.05 9.66
C VAL A 164 -1.61 -13.38 10.20
N LEU A 165 -2.48 -14.15 10.84
CA LEU A 165 -2.16 -15.45 11.44
C LEU A 165 -2.58 -16.60 10.53
N GLY A 166 -3.64 -16.41 9.73
CA GLY A 166 -4.14 -17.41 8.81
C GLY A 166 -5.06 -16.79 7.77
N ALA A 167 -5.26 -17.51 6.69
CA ALA A 167 -6.17 -17.13 5.62
C ALA A 167 -6.83 -18.34 4.96
N THR A 168 -8.10 -18.20 4.58
CA THR A 168 -8.75 -19.04 3.58
C THR A 168 -8.46 -18.45 2.21
N PHE A 169 -7.90 -19.25 1.33
CA PHE A 169 -7.34 -18.83 0.05
C PHE A 169 -7.91 -19.67 -1.09
N VAL A 170 -8.38 -19.02 -2.14
CA VAL A 170 -8.82 -19.67 -3.38
C VAL A 170 -7.68 -19.59 -4.39
N THR A 171 -7.10 -20.73 -4.77
CA THR A 171 -6.01 -20.82 -5.75
C THR A 171 -6.49 -20.38 -7.14
N ALA A 172 -5.56 -20.12 -8.06
CA ALA A 172 -5.88 -19.79 -9.46
C ALA A 172 -6.66 -20.91 -10.19
N ARG A 173 -6.74 -22.12 -9.62
CA ARG A 173 -7.57 -23.24 -10.13
C ARG A 173 -8.93 -23.35 -9.43
N GLY A 174 -9.29 -22.44 -8.55
CA GLY A 174 -10.54 -22.46 -7.79
C GLY A 174 -10.58 -23.52 -6.68
N GLN A 175 -9.43 -24.02 -6.22
CA GLN A 175 -9.34 -24.89 -5.06
C GLN A 175 -9.25 -24.03 -3.78
N VAL A 176 -9.96 -24.43 -2.75
CA VAL A 176 -9.88 -23.77 -1.44
C VAL A 176 -8.75 -24.38 -0.61
N ALA A 177 -7.88 -23.53 -0.10
CA ALA A 177 -6.79 -23.89 0.80
C ALA A 177 -6.85 -23.06 2.08
N HIS A 178 -6.42 -23.62 3.19
CA HIS A 178 -6.25 -22.90 4.47
C HIS A 178 -4.75 -22.77 4.75
N LEU A 179 -4.31 -21.53 4.92
CA LEU A 179 -2.92 -21.16 5.14
C LEU A 179 -2.78 -20.58 6.55
N GLY A 180 -1.78 -21.03 7.30
CA GLY A 180 -1.64 -20.61 8.70
C GLY A 180 -2.78 -21.15 9.59
N GLY A 181 -3.14 -20.40 10.62
CA GLY A 181 -4.20 -20.78 11.57
C GLY A 181 -4.26 -19.85 12.76
N SER A 182 -4.71 -20.36 13.91
CA SER A 182 -4.79 -19.60 15.18
C SER A 182 -3.44 -19.48 15.91
N VAL A 183 -2.36 -20.04 15.37
CA VAL A 183 -1.00 -19.97 15.92
C VAL A 183 -0.05 -19.38 14.90
N ARG A 184 1.03 -18.75 15.39
CA ARG A 184 1.97 -18.04 14.53
C ARG A 184 2.91 -18.93 13.72
N ASP A 185 3.10 -20.17 14.15
CA ASP A 185 4.08 -21.07 13.53
C ASP A 185 3.42 -21.89 12.42
N ALA A 186 3.97 -21.80 11.22
CA ALA A 186 3.60 -22.66 10.10
C ALA A 186 4.45 -23.95 10.12
N ALA A 187 3.80 -25.10 10.07
CA ALA A 187 4.48 -26.35 9.81
C ALA A 187 4.77 -26.47 8.31
N GLY A 188 6.03 -26.60 7.93
CA GLY A 188 6.47 -26.68 6.54
C GLY A 188 6.83 -25.33 5.96
N TYR A 189 6.60 -25.14 4.65
CA TYR A 189 6.85 -23.86 3.98
C TYR A 189 5.82 -22.80 4.40
N ASP A 190 6.27 -21.57 4.64
CA ASP A 190 5.41 -20.45 4.95
C ASP A 190 4.68 -19.95 3.68
N LEU A 191 3.62 -20.66 3.30
CA LEU A 191 2.78 -20.28 2.16
C LEU A 191 1.93 -19.04 2.48
N LEU A 192 1.62 -18.79 3.75
CA LEU A 192 0.91 -17.58 4.16
C LEU A 192 1.76 -16.34 3.86
N GLY A 193 3.04 -16.36 4.26
CA GLY A 193 3.98 -15.28 3.93
C GLY A 193 4.21 -15.09 2.44
N VAL A 194 4.10 -16.16 1.63
CA VAL A 194 4.17 -16.06 0.16
C VAL A 194 2.93 -15.37 -0.43
N VAL A 195 1.74 -15.62 0.14
CA VAL A 195 0.48 -15.04 -0.35
C VAL A 195 0.31 -13.58 0.09
N ILE A 196 0.77 -13.22 1.29
CA ILE A 196 0.76 -11.82 1.75
C ILE A 196 1.71 -10.99 0.89
N GLY A 197 1.22 -9.90 0.32
CA GLY A 197 2.01 -9.05 -0.60
C GLY A 197 2.12 -9.62 -2.01
N SER A 198 1.35 -10.65 -2.37
CA SER A 198 1.33 -11.21 -3.73
C SER A 198 0.53 -10.40 -4.74
N GLU A 199 -0.10 -9.30 -4.33
CA GLU A 199 -0.90 -8.40 -5.17
C GLU A 199 -2.01 -9.14 -5.95
N GLY A 200 -2.57 -10.20 -5.36
CA GLY A 200 -3.60 -11.02 -6.00
C GLY A 200 -3.11 -11.81 -7.22
N THR A 201 -1.81 -11.99 -7.41
CA THR A 201 -1.24 -12.72 -8.57
C THR A 201 -1.18 -14.24 -8.36
N LEU A 202 -1.40 -14.72 -7.14
CA LEU A 202 -1.34 -16.14 -6.79
C LEU A 202 -2.73 -16.76 -6.57
N GLY A 203 -3.75 -15.94 -6.33
CA GLY A 203 -5.12 -16.35 -6.03
C GLY A 203 -5.88 -15.30 -5.26
N VAL A 204 -6.98 -15.68 -4.59
CA VAL A 204 -7.91 -14.78 -3.92
C VAL A 204 -8.07 -15.17 -2.45
N VAL A 205 -7.79 -14.24 -1.54
CA VAL A 205 -8.05 -14.41 -0.10
C VAL A 205 -9.52 -14.14 0.20
N THR A 206 -10.17 -15.02 0.97
CA THR A 206 -11.61 -14.97 1.25
C THR A 206 -11.99 -14.92 2.73
N GLU A 207 -11.08 -15.32 3.63
CA GLU A 207 -11.20 -15.13 5.06
C GLU A 207 -9.81 -14.89 5.64
N ILE A 208 -9.71 -14.06 6.67
CA ILE A 208 -8.44 -13.68 7.29
C ILE A 208 -8.56 -13.74 8.81
N VAL A 209 -7.62 -14.43 9.45
CA VAL A 209 -7.43 -14.41 10.91
C VAL A 209 -6.40 -13.35 11.22
N LEU A 210 -6.80 -12.31 11.92
CA LEU A 210 -5.97 -11.17 12.28
C LEU A 210 -5.63 -11.19 13.77
N ARG A 211 -4.40 -10.87 14.08
CA ARG A 211 -3.97 -10.53 15.44
C ARG A 211 -4.44 -9.12 15.79
N ILE A 212 -5.06 -8.98 16.97
CA ILE A 212 -5.36 -7.69 17.58
C ILE A 212 -4.44 -7.47 18.80
N VAL A 213 -4.21 -6.20 19.13
CA VAL A 213 -3.33 -5.82 20.24
C VAL A 213 -4.11 -4.98 21.26
N ARG A 214 -3.67 -5.00 22.53
CA ARG A 214 -4.31 -4.17 23.56
C ARG A 214 -4.05 -2.70 23.27
N VAL A 215 -5.05 -1.87 23.58
CA VAL A 215 -4.90 -0.42 23.58
C VAL A 215 -3.84 -0.04 24.61
N PRO A 216 -2.83 0.77 24.26
CA PRO A 216 -1.77 1.18 25.17
C PRO A 216 -2.35 2.00 26.35
N GLU A 217 -1.64 1.95 27.48
CA GLU A 217 -2.03 2.67 28.69
C GLU A 217 -1.93 4.19 28.50
N SER A 218 -0.87 4.65 27.83
CA SER A 218 -0.67 6.05 27.50
C SER A 218 -0.24 6.22 26.04
N THR A 219 -0.52 7.39 25.50
CA THR A 219 -0.06 7.81 24.17
C THR A 219 0.32 9.28 24.23
N GLU A 220 1.57 9.59 23.94
CA GLU A 220 2.12 10.94 23.95
C GLU A 220 2.54 11.33 22.52
N THR A 221 2.25 12.55 22.10
CA THR A 221 2.58 13.03 20.74
C THR A 221 3.38 14.31 20.81
N VAL A 222 4.56 14.32 20.19
CA VAL A 222 5.43 15.49 20.03
C VAL A 222 5.35 15.97 18.59
N LEU A 223 5.14 17.26 18.41
CA LEU A 223 5.35 17.98 17.15
C LEU A 223 6.65 18.79 17.28
N ALA A 224 7.66 18.49 16.46
CA ALA A 224 8.93 19.20 16.44
C ALA A 224 9.16 19.87 15.08
N ALA A 225 9.52 21.15 15.08
CA ALA A 225 9.78 21.95 13.90
C ALA A 225 11.27 22.12 13.66
N PHE A 226 11.70 22.05 12.40
CA PHE A 226 13.09 22.18 11.98
C PHE A 226 13.23 23.16 10.82
N SER A 227 14.39 23.82 10.73
CA SER A 227 14.70 24.71 9.60
C SER A 227 14.91 23.94 8.30
N THR A 228 15.41 22.69 8.37
CA THR A 228 15.72 21.86 7.21
C THR A 228 15.20 20.42 7.39
N MET A 229 14.92 19.75 6.27
CA MET A 229 14.62 18.31 6.24
C MET A 229 15.80 17.45 6.75
N GLY A 230 17.02 17.89 6.50
CA GLY A 230 18.23 17.18 6.93
C GLY A 230 18.36 17.12 8.47
N ASP A 231 18.05 18.21 9.16
CA ASP A 231 18.11 18.26 10.64
C ASP A 231 17.01 17.41 11.26
N ALA A 232 15.81 17.41 10.66
CA ALA A 232 14.73 16.50 11.05
C ALA A 232 15.13 15.02 10.84
N GLY A 233 15.77 14.67 9.72
CA GLY A 233 16.28 13.32 9.45
C GLY A 233 17.38 12.88 10.44
N GLU A 234 18.23 13.79 10.87
CA GLU A 234 19.23 13.54 11.90
C GLU A 234 18.54 13.23 13.26
N ALA A 235 17.51 13.98 13.62
CA ALA A 235 16.73 13.72 14.83
C ALA A 235 16.12 12.32 14.82
N VAL A 236 15.52 11.90 13.68
CA VAL A 236 14.98 10.54 13.52
C VAL A 236 16.05 9.47 13.75
N SER A 237 17.20 9.61 13.10
CA SER A 237 18.30 8.66 13.23
C SER A 237 18.79 8.55 14.69
N ARG A 238 18.89 9.67 15.41
CA ARG A 238 19.33 9.73 16.80
C ARG A 238 18.31 9.17 17.78
N ILE A 239 17.01 9.38 17.56
CA ILE A 239 15.92 8.78 18.37
C ILE A 239 16.04 7.26 18.33
N ILE A 240 16.16 6.70 17.13
CA ILE A 240 16.29 5.25 16.98
C ILE A 240 17.61 4.71 17.53
N ALA A 241 18.73 5.42 17.33
CA ALA A 241 20.05 5.05 17.88
C ALA A 241 20.08 5.09 19.42
N ALA A 242 19.22 5.89 20.06
CA ALA A 242 19.05 5.89 21.51
C ALA A 242 18.27 4.68 22.04
N GLY A 243 17.83 3.75 21.18
CA GLY A 243 17.05 2.57 21.56
C GLY A 243 15.56 2.85 21.78
N ILE A 244 15.09 4.07 21.46
CA ILE A 244 13.68 4.43 21.54
C ILE A 244 12.98 3.93 20.29
N THR A 245 11.87 3.16 20.46
CA THR A 245 11.01 2.72 19.35
C THR A 245 9.64 3.39 19.49
N PRO A 246 9.45 4.60 18.92
CA PRO A 246 8.16 5.27 18.92
C PRO A 246 7.08 4.44 18.20
N ALA A 247 5.83 4.65 18.58
CA ALA A 247 4.69 4.09 17.86
C ALA A 247 4.69 4.57 16.40
N ALA A 248 5.03 5.84 16.18
CA ALA A 248 5.17 6.43 14.85
C ALA A 248 6.21 7.56 14.86
N ILE A 249 6.93 7.75 13.74
CA ILE A 249 7.70 8.97 13.42
C ILE A 249 7.35 9.39 11.99
N GLU A 250 6.65 10.51 11.88
CA GLU A 250 6.18 11.07 10.61
C GLU A 250 6.90 12.36 10.28
N MET A 251 7.16 12.59 8.98
CA MET A 251 7.80 13.84 8.54
C MET A 251 7.00 14.48 7.40
N MET A 252 6.92 15.81 7.43
CA MET A 252 6.38 16.63 6.35
C MET A 252 7.34 17.80 6.05
N ASP A 253 7.51 18.11 4.76
CA ASP A 253 8.23 19.31 4.35
C ASP A 253 7.35 20.57 4.40
N ARG A 254 7.97 21.75 4.20
CA ARG A 254 7.25 23.03 4.19
C ARG A 254 6.07 23.07 3.24
N LEU A 255 6.20 22.47 2.05
CA LEU A 255 5.15 22.50 1.03
C LEU A 255 3.92 21.71 1.48
N ALA A 256 4.15 20.54 2.07
CA ALA A 256 3.11 19.70 2.65
C ALA A 256 2.44 20.36 3.86
N ILE A 257 3.22 20.95 4.76
CA ILE A 257 2.73 21.69 5.94
C ILE A 257 1.80 22.81 5.50
N GLN A 258 2.25 23.66 4.58
CA GLN A 258 1.45 24.79 4.09
C GLN A 258 0.17 24.34 3.39
N ALA A 259 0.18 23.21 2.66
CA ALA A 259 -1.00 22.67 2.04
C ALA A 259 -2.02 22.15 3.07
N CYS A 260 -1.54 21.44 4.11
CA CYS A 260 -2.39 20.93 5.18
C CYS A 260 -3.00 22.05 6.04
N GLU A 261 -2.21 23.04 6.42
CA GLU A 261 -2.66 24.15 7.26
C GLU A 261 -3.77 24.98 6.62
N LYS A 262 -3.79 25.10 5.29
CA LYS A 262 -4.90 25.76 4.57
C LYS A 262 -6.25 25.05 4.71
N ILE A 263 -6.25 23.78 5.14
CA ILE A 263 -7.48 22.94 5.19
C ILE A 263 -7.84 22.59 6.63
N VAL A 264 -6.85 22.18 7.42
CA VAL A 264 -7.08 21.56 8.74
C VAL A 264 -6.90 22.55 9.89
N HIS A 265 -5.99 23.55 9.73
CA HIS A 265 -5.66 24.53 10.77
C HIS A 265 -5.23 23.85 12.08
N ALA A 266 -4.29 22.94 12.00
CA ALA A 266 -3.78 22.18 13.16
C ALA A 266 -2.73 22.96 13.97
N GLY A 267 -2.29 24.11 13.47
CA GLY A 267 -1.30 24.94 14.12
C GLY A 267 0.12 24.44 13.94
N TYR A 268 0.44 23.82 12.82
CA TYR A 268 1.83 23.53 12.47
C TYR A 268 2.57 24.85 12.21
N PRO A 269 3.80 25.00 12.75
CA PRO A 269 4.60 26.19 12.47
C PRO A 269 5.05 26.24 11.00
N ASP A 270 5.28 27.44 10.47
CA ASP A 270 5.90 27.60 9.14
C ASP A 270 7.40 27.31 9.23
N CYS A 271 7.77 26.07 9.00
CA CYS A 271 9.13 25.54 9.14
C CYS A 271 9.57 24.79 7.87
N GLY A 272 10.86 24.43 7.80
CA GLY A 272 11.41 23.64 6.69
C GLY A 272 10.95 22.21 6.71
N ALA A 273 10.81 21.63 7.93
CA ALA A 273 10.27 20.30 8.17
C ALA A 273 9.58 20.21 9.53
N ALA A 274 8.55 19.39 9.63
CA ALA A 274 7.92 19.01 10.88
C ALA A 274 8.02 17.51 11.09
N LEU A 275 8.41 17.10 12.31
CA LEU A 275 8.32 15.72 12.79
C LEU A 275 7.14 15.60 13.74
N ILE A 276 6.39 14.51 13.58
CA ILE A 276 5.43 14.03 14.56
C ILE A 276 6.01 12.75 15.14
N VAL A 277 6.27 12.73 16.43
CA VAL A 277 6.74 11.53 17.14
C VAL A 277 5.65 11.10 18.11
N GLU A 278 5.13 9.90 17.93
CA GLU A 278 4.15 9.32 18.84
C GLU A 278 4.77 8.20 19.65
N LEU A 279 4.65 8.30 20.97
CA LEU A 279 5.13 7.32 21.95
C LEU A 279 3.91 6.69 22.61
N ASP A 280 3.87 5.38 22.71
CA ASP A 280 2.81 4.67 23.39
C ASP A 280 3.34 3.48 24.21
N GLY A 281 2.61 3.12 25.28
CA GLY A 281 2.99 2.04 26.16
C GLY A 281 2.62 2.29 27.61
N PRO A 282 3.39 1.70 28.56
CA PRO A 282 3.24 2.00 30.00
C PRO A 282 3.55 3.47 30.28
N SER A 283 2.75 4.13 31.12
CA SER A 283 2.82 5.58 31.36
C SER A 283 4.19 6.05 31.85
N VAL A 284 4.87 5.25 32.69
CA VAL A 284 6.19 5.56 33.22
C VAL A 284 7.24 5.60 32.12
N GLU A 285 7.22 4.59 31.25
CA GLU A 285 8.18 4.45 30.14
C GLU A 285 7.95 5.54 29.09
N SER A 286 6.69 5.77 28.70
CA SER A 286 6.31 6.80 27.72
C SER A 286 6.75 8.19 28.16
N GLY A 287 6.61 8.53 29.45
CA GLY A 287 7.06 9.82 30.00
C GLY A 287 8.57 9.98 30.02
N GLU A 288 9.34 8.91 30.21
CA GLU A 288 10.81 8.96 30.13
C GLU A 288 11.26 9.14 28.67
N PHE A 289 10.72 8.36 27.74
CA PHE A 289 11.03 8.49 26.31
C PHE A 289 10.61 9.85 25.76
N LEU A 290 9.49 10.41 26.23
CA LEU A 290 9.05 11.74 25.84
C LEU A 290 10.13 12.80 26.11
N ARG A 291 10.72 12.81 27.31
CA ARG A 291 11.81 13.73 27.66
C ARG A 291 13.01 13.54 26.76
N GLN A 292 13.45 12.29 26.56
CA GLN A 292 14.59 11.97 25.71
C GLN A 292 14.36 12.40 24.25
N VAL A 293 13.17 12.20 23.72
CA VAL A 293 12.81 12.62 22.35
C VAL A 293 12.88 14.15 22.21
N ILE A 294 12.36 14.90 23.19
CA ILE A 294 12.43 16.37 23.21
C ILE A 294 13.89 16.84 23.21
N ASP A 295 14.70 16.24 24.09
CA ASP A 295 16.13 16.58 24.21
C ASP A 295 16.91 16.28 22.92
N ILE A 296 16.63 15.13 22.28
CA ILE A 296 17.25 14.75 21.01
C ILE A 296 16.81 15.70 19.90
N CYS A 297 15.54 16.07 19.81
CA CYS A 297 15.04 17.04 18.82
C CYS A 297 15.73 18.40 19.02
N GLY A 298 15.80 18.90 20.24
CA GLY A 298 16.50 20.14 20.57
C GLY A 298 18.00 20.12 20.19
N ALA A 299 18.69 19.03 20.55
CA ALA A 299 20.09 18.83 20.20
C ALA A 299 20.35 18.59 18.69
N SER A 300 19.30 18.29 17.91
CA SER A 300 19.35 18.16 16.46
C SER A 300 18.87 19.42 15.72
N GLY A 301 18.66 20.54 16.44
CA GLY A 301 18.36 21.83 15.84
C GLY A 301 16.85 22.11 15.67
N ALA A 302 15.99 21.45 16.44
CA ALA A 302 14.58 21.81 16.47
C ALA A 302 14.40 23.27 16.92
N THR A 303 13.64 24.04 16.15
CA THR A 303 13.34 25.45 16.44
C THR A 303 12.17 25.60 17.41
N GLU A 304 11.31 24.59 17.45
CA GLU A 304 10.16 24.50 18.36
C GLU A 304 9.84 23.04 18.62
N THR A 305 9.45 22.71 19.85
CA THR A 305 8.88 21.42 20.21
C THR A 305 7.60 21.63 21.01
N ARG A 306 6.54 20.92 20.65
CA ARG A 306 5.24 20.99 21.31
C ARG A 306 4.71 19.59 21.60
N VAL A 307 4.35 19.34 22.86
CA VAL A 307 3.65 18.11 23.27
C VAL A 307 2.15 18.37 23.17
N ALA A 308 1.39 17.46 22.58
CA ALA A 308 -0.06 17.58 22.51
C ALA A 308 -0.64 17.58 23.96
N ALA A 309 -1.34 18.66 24.33
CA ALA A 309 -1.89 18.84 25.67
C ALA A 309 -3.16 18.05 25.91
N SER A 310 -3.75 17.48 24.88
CA SER A 310 -5.01 16.72 24.94
C SER A 310 -5.17 15.76 23.75
N GLU A 311 -6.05 14.78 23.92
CA GLU A 311 -6.46 13.86 22.83
C GLU A 311 -7.03 14.62 21.61
N ALA A 312 -7.74 15.73 21.85
CA ALA A 312 -8.27 16.57 20.78
C ALA A 312 -7.15 17.24 19.96
N GLU A 313 -6.10 17.74 20.62
CA GLU A 313 -4.94 18.31 19.94
C GLU A 313 -4.15 17.23 19.20
N ARG A 314 -3.91 16.07 19.82
CA ARG A 314 -3.31 14.90 19.19
C ARG A 314 -4.06 14.53 17.92
N ALA A 315 -5.39 14.36 18.01
CA ALA A 315 -6.23 14.01 16.88
C ALA A 315 -6.17 15.06 15.75
N LEU A 316 -6.02 16.34 16.08
CA LEU A 316 -5.91 17.43 15.11
C LEU A 316 -4.55 17.41 14.38
N ILE A 317 -3.45 17.17 15.10
CA ILE A 317 -2.10 16.96 14.52
C ILE A 317 -2.16 15.81 13.51
N TRP A 318 -2.66 14.65 13.93
CA TRP A 318 -2.80 13.47 13.05
C TRP A 318 -3.75 13.70 11.87
N LYS A 319 -4.82 14.47 12.06
CA LYS A 319 -5.75 14.81 10.98
C LYS A 319 -5.05 15.59 9.86
N ALA A 320 -4.19 16.56 10.21
CA ALA A 320 -3.41 17.31 9.22
C ALA A 320 -2.44 16.38 8.47
N ARG A 321 -1.70 15.53 9.18
CA ARG A 321 -0.79 14.55 8.56
C ARG A 321 -1.53 13.61 7.60
N LYS A 322 -2.66 13.05 8.01
CA LYS A 322 -3.48 12.15 7.17
C LYS A 322 -4.15 12.88 6.00
N ALA A 323 -4.38 14.18 6.09
CA ALA A 323 -4.91 15.00 4.99
C ALA A 323 -3.86 15.43 3.96
N ALA A 324 -2.57 15.15 4.18
CA ALA A 324 -1.47 15.70 3.37
C ALA A 324 -1.62 15.39 1.87
N PHE A 325 -1.88 14.14 1.49
CA PHE A 325 -2.06 13.76 0.08
C PHE A 325 -3.24 14.51 -0.57
N ALA A 326 -4.40 14.51 0.08
CA ALA A 326 -5.58 15.20 -0.43
C ALA A 326 -5.38 16.72 -0.52
N SER A 327 -4.57 17.30 0.38
CA SER A 327 -4.26 18.72 0.43
C SER A 327 -3.45 19.18 -0.78
N MET A 328 -2.70 18.27 -1.44
CA MET A 328 -1.94 18.60 -2.65
C MET A 328 -2.82 19.10 -3.80
N GLY A 329 -4.07 18.64 -3.89
CA GLY A 329 -5.04 19.14 -4.86
C GLY A 329 -5.36 20.63 -4.76
N ARG A 330 -4.95 21.31 -3.66
CA ARG A 330 -5.05 22.78 -3.51
C ARG A 330 -3.90 23.55 -4.13
N ILE A 331 -2.80 22.87 -4.41
CA ILE A 331 -1.57 23.52 -4.90
C ILE A 331 -1.12 22.98 -6.27
N SER A 332 -1.69 21.87 -6.73
CA SER A 332 -1.45 21.31 -8.05
C SER A 332 -2.69 20.55 -8.54
N PRO A 333 -3.08 20.64 -9.82
CA PRO A 333 -4.21 19.89 -10.36
C PRO A 333 -3.94 18.38 -10.43
N SER A 334 -2.67 17.98 -10.52
CA SER A 334 -2.25 16.58 -10.54
C SER A 334 -1.00 16.37 -9.70
N TYR A 335 -0.84 15.18 -9.18
CA TYR A 335 0.40 14.73 -8.54
C TYR A 335 0.60 13.24 -8.77
N TYR A 336 1.86 12.83 -8.75
CA TYR A 336 2.27 11.43 -8.83
C TYR A 336 2.99 11.03 -7.54
N VAL A 337 2.54 9.96 -6.90
CA VAL A 337 3.08 9.50 -5.61
C VAL A 337 4.06 8.38 -5.84
N GLN A 338 5.22 8.45 -5.23
CA GLN A 338 6.15 7.33 -5.11
C GLN A 338 6.14 6.75 -3.69
N ASP A 339 6.76 5.59 -3.54
CA ASP A 339 6.75 4.81 -2.31
C ASP A 339 8.08 4.03 -2.21
N GLY A 340 9.17 4.78 -2.16
CA GLY A 340 10.50 4.20 -2.03
C GLY A 340 10.87 4.02 -0.56
N VAL A 341 11.65 2.99 -0.24
CA VAL A 341 12.22 2.80 1.10
C VAL A 341 13.71 3.00 1.05
N ILE A 342 14.26 3.59 2.11
CA ILE A 342 15.72 3.77 2.26
C ILE A 342 16.15 3.44 3.69
N PRO A 343 17.43 3.05 3.90
CA PRO A 343 18.00 3.03 5.23
C PRO A 343 17.89 4.41 5.88
N ARG A 344 17.38 4.50 7.09
CA ARG A 344 17.17 5.78 7.82
C ARG A 344 18.39 6.69 7.85
N THR A 345 19.58 6.11 7.95
CA THR A 345 20.85 6.83 7.93
C THR A 345 21.13 7.53 6.59
N ARG A 346 20.38 7.23 5.53
CA ARG A 346 20.50 7.84 4.21
C ARG A 346 19.43 8.90 3.93
N LEU A 347 18.57 9.22 4.92
CA LEU A 347 17.47 10.18 4.76
C LEU A 347 17.97 11.54 4.24
N ARG A 348 18.99 12.12 4.86
CA ARG A 348 19.57 13.40 4.43
C ARG A 348 19.99 13.37 2.97
N ASP A 349 20.82 12.40 2.58
CA ASP A 349 21.40 12.31 1.23
C ASP A 349 20.32 12.17 0.14
N VAL A 350 19.33 11.31 0.40
CA VAL A 350 18.26 11.05 -0.57
C VAL A 350 17.31 12.24 -0.68
N LEU A 351 16.98 12.93 0.42
CA LEU A 351 16.17 14.15 0.39
C LEU A 351 16.86 15.29 -0.35
N GLU A 352 18.17 15.46 -0.19
CA GLU A 352 18.95 16.42 -0.98
C GLU A 352 18.98 16.06 -2.47
N SER A 353 19.09 14.76 -2.80
CA SER A 353 18.97 14.24 -4.17
C SER A 353 17.61 14.56 -4.78
N ILE A 354 16.50 14.32 -4.05
CA ILE A 354 15.14 14.66 -4.48
C ILE A 354 15.02 16.17 -4.77
N GLY A 355 15.55 17.02 -3.89
CA GLY A 355 15.57 18.47 -4.08
C GLY A 355 16.33 18.87 -5.36
N THR A 356 17.49 18.26 -5.62
CA THR A 356 18.29 18.49 -6.82
C THR A 356 17.57 18.05 -8.09
N LEU A 357 16.96 16.87 -8.06
CA LEU A 357 16.15 16.35 -9.17
C LEU A 357 14.91 17.22 -9.43
N SER A 358 14.20 17.63 -8.38
CA SER A 358 13.07 18.57 -8.46
C SER A 358 13.45 19.86 -9.19
N ALA A 359 14.57 20.49 -8.79
CA ALA A 359 15.08 21.70 -9.42
C ALA A 359 15.46 21.46 -10.90
N ARG A 360 16.12 20.35 -11.22
CA ARG A 360 16.53 19.99 -12.57
C ARG A 360 15.35 19.81 -13.53
N TYR A 361 14.24 19.20 -13.06
CA TYR A 361 13.04 18.96 -13.86
C TYR A 361 12.07 20.13 -13.85
N GLY A 362 12.29 21.15 -13.00
CA GLY A 362 11.39 22.27 -12.83
C GLY A 362 10.00 21.88 -12.27
N LEU A 363 9.93 20.73 -11.59
CA LEU A 363 8.72 20.23 -10.96
C LEU A 363 8.85 20.26 -9.43
N ARG A 364 7.83 20.76 -8.75
CA ARG A 364 7.82 20.75 -7.28
C ARG A 364 7.57 19.34 -6.75
N VAL A 365 8.29 18.97 -5.71
CA VAL A 365 8.08 17.72 -4.99
C VAL A 365 7.73 18.05 -3.54
N ALA A 366 6.58 17.59 -3.07
CA ALA A 366 6.21 17.64 -1.65
C ALA A 366 6.58 16.32 -0.99
N ASN A 367 7.12 16.37 0.22
CA ASN A 367 7.57 15.19 0.95
C ASN A 367 6.73 14.96 2.20
N VAL A 368 6.08 13.80 2.26
CA VAL A 368 5.25 13.35 3.39
C VAL A 368 5.50 11.87 3.57
N PHE A 369 6.12 11.46 4.68
CA PHE A 369 6.57 10.07 4.78
C PHE A 369 6.70 9.54 6.21
N HIS A 370 6.81 8.21 6.31
CA HIS A 370 7.04 7.47 7.54
C HIS A 370 8.56 7.49 7.81
N ALA A 371 9.03 8.53 8.52
CA ALA A 371 10.47 8.73 8.73
C ALA A 371 11.08 7.63 9.62
N GLY A 372 10.28 7.02 10.48
CA GLY A 372 10.71 6.01 11.43
C GLY A 372 11.20 4.71 10.78
N ASP A 373 10.60 4.28 9.68
CA ASP A 373 10.98 3.08 8.92
C ASP A 373 11.68 3.38 7.58
N GLY A 374 11.78 4.68 7.22
CA GLY A 374 12.47 5.11 6.01
C GLY A 374 11.61 5.00 4.74
N ASN A 375 10.30 4.84 4.88
CA ASN A 375 9.37 4.79 3.75
C ASN A 375 8.98 6.20 3.29
N LEU A 376 9.43 6.56 2.09
CA LEU A 376 9.29 7.89 1.50
C LEU A 376 8.08 7.95 0.56
N HIS A 377 7.26 9.00 0.69
CA HIS A 377 6.18 9.31 -0.25
C HIS A 377 6.40 10.69 -0.88
N PRO A 378 7.38 10.85 -1.79
CA PRO A 378 7.51 12.08 -2.56
C PRO A 378 6.34 12.21 -3.53
N LEU A 379 5.68 13.37 -3.51
CA LEU A 379 4.58 13.73 -4.38
C LEU A 379 5.10 14.70 -5.44
N VAL A 380 5.28 14.21 -6.66
CA VAL A 380 5.69 15.02 -7.80
C VAL A 380 4.46 15.77 -8.31
N LEU A 381 4.48 17.09 -8.20
CA LEU A 381 3.36 17.97 -8.55
C LEU A 381 3.48 18.43 -10.00
N TYR A 382 2.41 18.30 -10.78
CA TYR A 382 2.40 18.71 -12.20
C TYR A 382 1.00 19.10 -12.66
N ASP A 383 0.90 19.68 -13.84
CA ASP A 383 -0.37 20.00 -14.50
C ASP A 383 -0.50 19.15 -15.77
N ASN A 384 -1.48 18.27 -15.81
CA ASN A 384 -1.79 17.45 -16.99
C ASN A 384 -2.22 18.29 -18.22
N ALA A 385 -2.61 19.55 -18.05
CA ALA A 385 -2.93 20.45 -19.15
C ALA A 385 -1.65 20.93 -19.88
N GLU A 386 -0.48 20.88 -19.23
CA GLU A 386 0.79 21.23 -19.86
C GLU A 386 1.31 20.06 -20.70
N PRO A 387 1.61 20.25 -22.00
CA PRO A 387 2.16 19.21 -22.85
C PRO A 387 3.47 18.64 -22.28
N GLY A 388 3.55 17.31 -22.15
CA GLY A 388 4.72 16.59 -21.67
C GLY A 388 4.97 16.68 -20.16
N ALA A 389 4.10 17.33 -19.38
CA ALA A 389 4.29 17.44 -17.93
C ALA A 389 4.13 16.08 -17.23
N GLY A 390 3.18 15.27 -17.68
CA GLY A 390 2.98 13.91 -17.15
C GLY A 390 4.20 13.01 -17.38
N GLU A 391 4.78 13.02 -18.58
CA GLU A 391 6.00 12.27 -18.92
C GLU A 391 7.18 12.72 -18.06
N ARG A 392 7.40 14.04 -17.92
CA ARG A 392 8.46 14.57 -17.05
C ARG A 392 8.26 14.18 -15.58
N ALA A 393 7.00 14.16 -15.11
CA ALA A 393 6.69 13.75 -13.75
C ALA A 393 6.98 12.26 -13.52
N LEU A 394 6.63 11.39 -14.47
CA LEU A 394 6.95 9.96 -14.42
C LEU A 394 8.46 9.71 -14.46
N GLU A 395 9.21 10.43 -15.33
CA GLU A 395 10.65 10.33 -15.41
C GLU A 395 11.33 10.75 -14.11
N LEU A 396 10.93 11.89 -13.54
CA LEU A 396 11.42 12.37 -12.24
C LEU A 396 11.12 11.34 -11.12
N ALA A 397 9.90 10.83 -11.08
CA ALA A 397 9.48 9.82 -10.11
C ALA A 397 10.32 8.53 -10.22
N GLY A 398 10.65 8.12 -11.46
CA GLY A 398 11.56 6.99 -11.72
C GLY A 398 12.97 7.22 -11.18
N LEU A 399 13.55 8.39 -11.39
CA LEU A 399 14.88 8.75 -10.87
C LEU A 399 14.91 8.81 -9.34
N ILE A 400 13.80 9.20 -8.71
CA ILE A 400 13.66 9.15 -7.25
C ILE A 400 13.74 7.69 -6.76
N LEU A 401 13.03 6.75 -7.41
CA LEU A 401 13.13 5.33 -7.06
C LEU A 401 14.54 4.76 -7.28
N GLU A 402 15.22 5.17 -8.35
CA GLU A 402 16.61 4.78 -8.58
C GLU A 402 17.56 5.30 -7.50
N SER A 403 17.28 6.49 -6.97
CA SER A 403 18.03 7.03 -5.82
C SER A 403 17.78 6.16 -4.57
N CYS A 404 16.57 5.66 -4.36
CA CYS A 404 16.26 4.73 -3.26
C CYS A 404 17.03 3.40 -3.41
N ILE A 405 17.03 2.81 -4.61
CA ILE A 405 17.80 1.57 -4.89
C ILE A 405 19.28 1.81 -4.64
N THR A 406 19.85 2.92 -5.14
CA THR A 406 21.27 3.29 -4.98
C THR A 406 21.65 3.48 -3.52
N ALA A 407 20.72 3.96 -2.70
CA ALA A 407 20.89 4.08 -1.25
C ALA A 407 20.85 2.73 -0.51
N GLY A 408 20.59 1.62 -1.19
CA GLY A 408 20.44 0.28 -0.60
C GLY A 408 19.03 -0.02 -0.09
N GLY A 409 18.04 0.68 -0.63
CA GLY A 409 16.64 0.56 -0.26
C GLY A 409 15.78 -0.25 -1.25
N SER A 410 14.48 0.06 -1.30
CA SER A 410 13.48 -0.64 -2.10
C SER A 410 12.63 0.32 -2.94
N ILE A 411 12.04 -0.21 -4.03
CA ILE A 411 11.11 0.51 -4.91
C ILE A 411 9.69 0.63 -4.31
N THR A 412 9.40 -0.09 -3.25
CA THR A 412 8.10 -0.04 -2.56
C THR A 412 8.27 -0.37 -1.09
N GLY A 413 7.52 0.32 -0.22
CA GLY A 413 7.41 0.03 1.19
C GLY A 413 6.06 -0.59 1.53
N GLU A 414 4.97 -0.01 1.02
CA GLU A 414 3.61 -0.43 1.39
C GLU A 414 2.60 -0.41 0.22
N HIS A 415 2.90 0.27 -0.90
CA HIS A 415 1.94 0.39 -2.02
C HIS A 415 1.96 -0.81 -2.97
N GLY A 416 2.99 -1.67 -2.90
CA GLY A 416 3.20 -2.74 -3.86
C GLY A 416 3.93 -2.28 -5.14
N VAL A 417 4.25 -3.24 -5.97
CA VAL A 417 4.91 -3.07 -7.29
C VAL A 417 3.89 -2.81 -8.38
N GLY A 418 2.82 -3.58 -8.39
CA GLY A 418 1.72 -3.49 -9.35
C GLY A 418 2.16 -3.56 -10.80
N SER A 419 1.45 -2.84 -11.66
CA SER A 419 1.82 -2.59 -13.05
C SER A 419 2.72 -1.35 -13.21
N ASP A 420 2.89 -0.57 -12.16
CA ASP A 420 3.56 0.72 -12.20
C ASP A 420 5.08 0.60 -12.04
N LYS A 421 5.51 -0.25 -11.11
CA LYS A 421 6.92 -0.37 -10.71
C LYS A 421 7.61 -1.66 -11.20
N ALA A 422 6.87 -2.57 -11.86
CA ALA A 422 7.42 -3.85 -12.33
C ALA A 422 8.69 -3.69 -13.18
N CYS A 423 8.80 -2.62 -13.97
CA CYS A 423 9.97 -2.30 -14.78
C CYS A 423 11.22 -1.93 -13.96
N TYR A 424 11.08 -1.58 -12.68
CA TYR A 424 12.22 -1.30 -11.79
C TYR A 424 12.74 -2.55 -11.08
N MET A 425 11.99 -3.67 -11.10
CA MET A 425 12.43 -4.93 -10.49
C MET A 425 13.81 -5.40 -10.96
N PRO A 426 14.15 -5.35 -12.27
CA PRO A 426 15.50 -5.73 -12.76
C PRO A 426 16.62 -4.80 -12.29
N LYS A 427 16.30 -3.57 -11.82
CA LYS A 427 17.29 -2.65 -11.24
C LYS A 427 17.58 -2.99 -9.78
N MET A 428 16.66 -3.66 -9.11
CA MET A 428 16.75 -4.01 -7.70
C MET A 428 17.17 -5.48 -7.49
N PHE A 429 16.69 -6.39 -8.32
CA PHE A 429 16.89 -7.84 -8.17
C PHE A 429 17.73 -8.42 -9.29
N SER A 430 18.54 -9.44 -8.96
CA SER A 430 19.26 -10.20 -9.96
C SER A 430 18.31 -11.00 -10.87
N PRO A 431 18.72 -11.34 -12.11
CA PRO A 431 17.92 -12.21 -12.98
C PRO A 431 17.56 -13.54 -12.30
N GLY A 432 18.47 -14.12 -11.50
CA GLY A 432 18.21 -15.34 -10.74
C GLY A 432 17.10 -15.17 -9.69
N SER A 433 17.07 -14.05 -8.98
CA SER A 433 16.02 -13.74 -8.00
C SER A 433 14.65 -13.60 -8.69
N ILE A 434 14.59 -12.87 -9.80
CA ILE A 434 13.35 -12.70 -10.58
C ILE A 434 12.87 -14.05 -11.11
N ALA A 435 13.77 -14.90 -11.61
CA ALA A 435 13.43 -16.25 -12.06
C ALA A 435 12.88 -17.14 -10.94
N VAL A 436 13.34 -16.99 -9.69
CA VAL A 436 12.76 -17.71 -8.53
C VAL A 436 11.36 -17.20 -8.25
N MET A 437 11.14 -15.89 -8.22
CA MET A 437 9.80 -15.29 -8.04
C MET A 437 8.83 -15.76 -9.14
N GLY A 438 9.29 -15.81 -10.41
CA GLY A 438 8.52 -16.36 -11.52
C GLY A 438 8.10 -17.80 -11.31
N ARG A 439 9.02 -18.68 -10.86
CA ARG A 439 8.68 -20.08 -10.55
C ARG A 439 7.67 -20.23 -9.43
N VAL A 440 7.69 -19.35 -8.41
CA VAL A 440 6.65 -19.32 -7.38
C VAL A 440 5.31 -18.98 -8.01
N ARG A 441 5.25 -17.96 -8.85
CA ARG A 441 4.02 -17.61 -9.57
C ARG A 441 3.51 -18.76 -10.43
N ASP A 442 4.36 -19.38 -11.24
CA ASP A 442 4.00 -20.50 -12.11
C ASP A 442 3.46 -21.72 -11.32
N ALA A 443 3.96 -21.94 -10.10
CA ALA A 443 3.47 -23.01 -9.23
C ALA A 443 2.02 -22.77 -8.77
N PHE A 444 1.64 -21.52 -8.52
CA PHE A 444 0.29 -21.13 -8.09
C PHE A 444 -0.64 -20.92 -9.28
N ASP A 445 -0.16 -20.27 -10.35
CA ASP A 445 -0.93 -19.85 -11.52
C ASP A 445 -0.19 -20.15 -12.84
N PRO A 446 -0.14 -21.43 -13.25
CA PRO A 446 0.58 -21.83 -14.47
C PRO A 446 -0.05 -21.30 -15.76
N GLY A 447 -1.27 -20.76 -15.70
CA GLY A 447 -1.99 -20.17 -16.83
C GLY A 447 -1.80 -18.66 -16.97
N ASP A 448 -1.12 -18.01 -16.05
CA ASP A 448 -0.99 -16.54 -15.97
C ASP A 448 -2.33 -15.80 -16.08
N LEU A 449 -3.37 -16.33 -15.42
CA LEU A 449 -4.73 -15.80 -15.46
C LEU A 449 -5.08 -14.95 -14.24
N CYS A 450 -4.36 -15.14 -13.13
CA CYS A 450 -4.59 -14.45 -11.87
C CYS A 450 -3.83 -13.12 -11.86
N ASN A 451 -4.53 -12.01 -12.05
CA ASN A 451 -3.97 -10.66 -12.08
C ASN A 451 -2.70 -10.51 -12.96
N PRO A 452 -2.76 -10.88 -14.25
CA PRO A 452 -1.59 -10.91 -15.11
C PRO A 452 -0.99 -9.52 -15.34
N GLY A 453 0.34 -9.48 -15.57
CA GLY A 453 1.09 -8.26 -15.85
C GLY A 453 1.32 -7.37 -14.63
N LYS A 454 1.25 -7.93 -13.40
CA LYS A 454 1.48 -7.25 -12.14
C LYS A 454 2.62 -7.91 -11.35
N ALA A 455 3.21 -7.17 -10.42
CA ALA A 455 4.24 -7.57 -9.48
C ALA A 455 5.59 -7.96 -10.12
N LEU A 456 5.61 -8.77 -11.15
CA LEU A 456 6.84 -9.21 -11.84
C LEU A 456 7.04 -8.47 -13.16
N PRO A 457 8.30 -8.23 -13.58
CA PRO A 457 8.58 -7.64 -14.87
C PRO A 457 8.08 -8.57 -15.97
N THR A 458 7.31 -8.02 -16.89
CA THR A 458 7.02 -8.63 -18.17
C THR A 458 8.02 -8.10 -19.20
N PRO A 459 8.20 -8.70 -20.39
CA PRO A 459 9.07 -8.15 -21.42
C PRO A 459 8.55 -6.81 -22.00
N ARG A 460 7.68 -6.11 -21.28
CA ARG A 460 7.08 -4.82 -21.63
C ARG A 460 7.89 -3.68 -21.02
N LEU A 461 7.93 -2.56 -21.75
CA LEU A 461 8.54 -1.33 -21.27
C LEU A 461 7.67 -0.67 -20.18
N CYS A 462 8.29 0.14 -19.31
CA CYS A 462 7.57 0.99 -18.37
C CYS A 462 6.52 1.85 -19.09
N GLY A 463 5.28 1.88 -18.58
CA GLY A 463 4.20 2.67 -19.17
C GLY A 463 3.28 1.91 -20.12
N GLU A 464 3.56 0.67 -20.48
CA GLU A 464 2.62 -0.14 -21.26
C GLU A 464 1.39 -0.53 -20.43
N VAL A 465 0.22 -0.50 -21.09
CA VAL A 465 -1.05 -0.88 -20.46
C VAL A 465 -1.10 -2.39 -20.27
N PRO A 466 -1.43 -2.92 -19.08
CA PRO A 466 -1.59 -4.35 -18.86
C PRO A 466 -2.68 -4.95 -19.75
N GLY A 467 -2.42 -6.11 -20.33
CA GLY A 467 -3.36 -6.85 -21.17
C GLY A 467 -2.77 -8.20 -21.53
N MET A 468 -3.53 -9.05 -22.25
CA MET A 468 -2.98 -10.30 -22.78
C MET A 468 -1.68 -9.99 -23.58
N TYR A 469 -0.65 -10.78 -23.30
CA TYR A 469 0.63 -10.67 -24.01
C TYR A 469 0.40 -10.66 -25.52
N ARG A 470 0.89 -9.61 -26.19
CA ARG A 470 0.98 -9.56 -27.64
C ARG A 470 2.48 -9.58 -27.98
N PRO A 471 2.96 -10.55 -28.78
CA PRO A 471 4.36 -10.60 -29.17
C PRO A 471 4.79 -9.25 -29.74
N HIS A 472 5.96 -8.75 -29.29
CA HIS A 472 6.56 -7.55 -29.87
C HIS A 472 6.93 -7.81 -31.33
N ALA A 473 6.97 -6.76 -32.15
CA ALA A 473 7.30 -6.91 -33.58
C ALA A 473 8.65 -7.63 -33.83
N ILE A 474 9.61 -7.49 -32.91
CA ILE A 474 10.92 -8.20 -33.00
C ILE A 474 10.80 -9.70 -32.65
N GLU A 475 9.88 -10.10 -31.77
CA GLU A 475 9.58 -11.51 -31.48
C GLU A 475 8.80 -12.16 -32.65
N THR A 476 7.84 -11.41 -33.20
CA THR A 476 7.09 -11.82 -34.41
C THR A 476 8.00 -11.94 -35.61
N ALA A 477 9.07 -11.16 -35.68
CA ALA A 477 10.10 -11.22 -36.73
C ALA A 477 11.17 -12.29 -36.47
N GLY A 478 11.10 -13.05 -35.37
CA GLY A 478 12.10 -14.07 -35.01
C GLY A 478 13.47 -13.51 -34.62
N LEU A 479 13.54 -12.22 -34.24
CA LEU A 479 14.78 -11.54 -33.85
C LEU A 479 15.04 -11.56 -32.34
N ALA A 480 14.07 -12.01 -31.55
CA ALA A 480 14.18 -12.26 -30.11
C ALA A 480 13.33 -13.48 -29.71
N GLU A 481 13.84 -14.31 -28.83
CA GLU A 481 13.12 -15.42 -28.22
C GLU A 481 12.65 -15.04 -26.81
N ARG A 482 11.49 -15.55 -26.41
CA ARG A 482 11.00 -15.44 -25.04
C ARG A 482 11.87 -16.31 -24.13
N LEU A 483 12.52 -15.69 -23.15
CA LEU A 483 13.26 -16.39 -22.08
C LEU A 483 12.31 -16.91 -21.02
#